data_6a942607701ecfa32d39d4d08696954b
#
_entry.id   6a942607701ecfa32d39d4d08696954b
#
_cell.length_a   1.000
_cell.length_b   1.000
_cell.length_c   1.000
_cell.angle_alpha   90.00
_cell.angle_beta   90.00
_cell.angle_gamma   90.00
#
_symmetry.space_group_name_H-M   'P 1'
#
loop_
_entity.id
_entity.type
_entity.pdbx_description
1 polymer ?
#
loop_
_entity_poly.entity_id
_entity_poly.type
_entity_poly.pdbx_seq_one_letter_code
_entity_poly.pdbx_strand_id
1 'polypeptide(L)'
;MIVGVPKEIKNNEFRVGMTPSGANSFINNGHTVLIQKDAGVGSGYKDSDYSCIGAVICDTIEEVYSKSEMIVKVKEPLKSEYPLIKENQIVYTYFHFASSKELTNAMIESNSICIAYETVQNKDLSLPLLTPMSEVAGRMAAQQGAKFLEKPQNGFGILLGGVPGVKPANVIVLGGGVVGSEAAKMAAGLGANVTIFDINLDRLRYLDDVMPKNVSTQFSSHYNIVQAIKSAHLIIGAVLIPGAKAPNLITKDMLKDLLPGTVLVDVAVDQGGCFETTHPTTHQDPTYIIDNVLHYSVANMPGAVPATSTEALTNATVRQGLDLANNGWKEACKKDNSLKLGLNIINGKVVYKAIADAFNLKYSNLNELI
;
A
#
# COMPACT_ATOMS: atom_id res chain seq x y z
N MET A 1 9.44 -17.27 -20.65
CA MET A 1 8.86 -17.60 -19.33
C MET A 1 7.35 -17.65 -19.40
N ILE A 2 6.72 -18.52 -18.64
CA ILE A 2 5.26 -18.56 -18.46
C ILE A 2 4.92 -17.80 -17.18
N VAL A 3 4.13 -16.72 -17.30
CA VAL A 3 3.75 -15.83 -16.20
C VAL A 3 2.28 -16.01 -15.88
N GLY A 4 1.96 -16.34 -14.65
CA GLY A 4 0.60 -16.56 -14.18
C GLY A 4 0.08 -15.42 -13.32
N VAL A 5 -1.17 -15.03 -13.56
CA VAL A 5 -1.87 -14.01 -12.80
C VAL A 5 -3.16 -14.62 -12.26
N PRO A 6 -3.17 -15.13 -11.04
CA PRO A 6 -4.37 -15.67 -10.41
C PRO A 6 -5.34 -14.54 -10.02
N LYS A 7 -6.59 -14.90 -9.82
CA LYS A 7 -7.60 -14.04 -9.20
C LYS A 7 -7.30 -13.88 -7.72
N GLU A 8 -7.37 -12.67 -7.22
CA GLU A 8 -7.26 -12.43 -5.77
C GLU A 8 -8.46 -12.99 -5.02
N ILE A 9 -8.19 -13.70 -3.92
CA ILE A 9 -9.22 -14.37 -3.12
C ILE A 9 -9.36 -13.80 -1.71
N LYS A 10 -8.53 -12.80 -1.36
CA LYS A 10 -8.63 -12.09 -0.09
C LYS A 10 -9.93 -11.29 -0.04
N ASN A 11 -10.59 -11.29 1.12
CA ASN A 11 -11.85 -10.54 1.27
C ASN A 11 -11.65 -9.05 0.95
N ASN A 12 -12.58 -8.48 0.15
CA ASN A 12 -12.53 -7.10 -0.36
C ASN A 12 -11.29 -6.76 -1.20
N GLU A 13 -10.64 -7.75 -1.81
CA GLU A 13 -9.58 -7.54 -2.79
C GLU A 13 -10.13 -7.76 -4.19
N PHE A 14 -10.27 -6.67 -4.93
CA PHE A 14 -10.82 -6.65 -6.28
C PHE A 14 -9.77 -6.27 -7.33
N ARG A 15 -8.54 -5.99 -6.91
CA ARG A 15 -7.41 -5.72 -7.81
C ARG A 15 -6.95 -7.01 -8.49
N VAL A 16 -6.18 -6.85 -9.55
CA VAL A 16 -5.51 -7.95 -10.26
C VAL A 16 -4.03 -7.61 -10.41
N GLY A 17 -3.16 -8.60 -10.40
CA GLY A 17 -1.70 -8.42 -10.43
C GLY A 17 -1.17 -7.76 -11.70
N MET A 18 -1.96 -7.75 -12.78
CA MET A 18 -1.52 -7.23 -14.09
C MET A 18 -2.71 -6.74 -14.91
N THR A 19 -2.60 -5.57 -15.53
CA THR A 19 -3.57 -5.04 -16.50
C THR A 19 -3.38 -5.71 -17.88
N PRO A 20 -4.35 -5.60 -18.82
CA PRO A 20 -4.13 -6.03 -20.20
C PRO A 20 -2.90 -5.37 -20.85
N SER A 21 -2.65 -4.09 -20.58
CA SER A 21 -1.46 -3.37 -21.07
C SER A 21 -0.16 -3.98 -20.53
N GLY A 22 -0.14 -4.34 -19.25
CA GLY A 22 0.99 -5.05 -18.63
C GLY A 22 1.20 -6.42 -19.30
N ALA A 23 0.14 -7.22 -19.44
CA ALA A 23 0.18 -8.52 -20.10
C ALA A 23 0.69 -8.44 -21.55
N ASN A 24 0.23 -7.43 -22.30
CA ASN A 24 0.72 -7.18 -23.67
C ASN A 24 2.22 -6.89 -23.69
N SER A 25 2.76 -6.20 -22.68
CA SER A 25 4.20 -5.94 -22.59
C SER A 25 5.00 -7.25 -22.43
N PHE A 26 4.52 -8.20 -21.62
CA PHE A 26 5.15 -9.53 -21.50
C PHE A 26 5.04 -10.35 -22.79
N ILE A 27 3.87 -10.36 -23.42
CA ILE A 27 3.64 -11.10 -24.67
C ILE A 27 4.53 -10.58 -25.79
N ASN A 28 4.65 -9.25 -25.93
CA ASN A 28 5.52 -8.62 -26.93
C ASN A 28 7.02 -8.89 -26.68
N ASN A 29 7.40 -9.29 -25.47
CA ASN A 29 8.75 -9.76 -25.13
C ASN A 29 8.91 -11.28 -25.25
N GLY A 30 7.95 -12.00 -25.85
CA GLY A 30 8.02 -13.42 -26.12
C GLY A 30 7.66 -14.33 -24.94
N HIS A 31 6.97 -13.80 -23.94
CA HIS A 31 6.49 -14.58 -22.80
C HIS A 31 5.03 -15.01 -22.99
N THR A 32 4.65 -16.11 -22.37
CA THR A 32 3.25 -16.54 -22.27
C THR A 32 2.65 -15.99 -20.99
N VAL A 33 1.48 -15.36 -21.08
CA VAL A 33 0.75 -14.85 -19.92
C VAL A 33 -0.53 -15.65 -19.73
N LEU A 34 -0.68 -16.25 -18.55
CA LEU A 34 -1.86 -16.98 -18.11
C LEU A 34 -2.66 -16.11 -17.13
N ILE A 35 -3.91 -15.87 -17.42
CA ILE A 35 -4.82 -15.11 -16.56
C ILE A 35 -5.91 -16.04 -16.06
N GLN A 36 -6.14 -16.09 -14.75
CA GLN A 36 -7.29 -16.82 -14.25
C GLN A 36 -8.58 -16.12 -14.69
N LYS A 37 -9.56 -16.89 -15.08
CA LYS A 37 -10.90 -16.43 -15.45
C LYS A 37 -11.48 -15.47 -14.41
N ASP A 38 -12.04 -14.37 -14.89
CA ASP A 38 -12.62 -13.29 -14.07
C ASP A 38 -11.62 -12.59 -13.12
N ALA A 39 -10.30 -12.75 -13.28
CA ALA A 39 -9.31 -12.13 -12.40
C ALA A 39 -9.33 -10.59 -12.49
N GLY A 40 -9.56 -10.03 -13.66
CA GLY A 40 -9.56 -8.58 -13.91
C GLY A 40 -10.91 -7.89 -13.68
N VAL A 41 -12.01 -8.64 -13.54
CA VAL A 41 -13.38 -8.10 -13.54
C VAL A 41 -13.58 -7.03 -12.46
N GLY A 42 -13.07 -7.26 -11.25
CA GLY A 42 -13.15 -6.31 -10.15
C GLY A 42 -12.43 -4.97 -10.42
N SER A 43 -11.47 -4.96 -11.32
CA SER A 43 -10.72 -3.77 -11.76
C SER A 43 -11.23 -3.20 -13.10
N GLY A 44 -12.33 -3.74 -13.65
CA GLY A 44 -12.95 -3.28 -14.88
C GLY A 44 -12.42 -3.94 -16.16
N TYR A 45 -11.57 -4.98 -16.06
CA TYR A 45 -11.02 -5.71 -17.20
C TYR A 45 -11.70 -7.06 -17.37
N LYS A 46 -12.25 -7.32 -18.56
CA LYS A 46 -12.88 -8.60 -18.92
C LYS A 46 -11.82 -9.59 -19.43
N ASP A 47 -12.13 -10.88 -19.39
CA ASP A 47 -11.28 -11.92 -19.96
C ASP A 47 -10.99 -11.68 -21.45
N SER A 48 -11.97 -11.11 -22.19
CA SER A 48 -11.79 -10.71 -23.59
C SER A 48 -10.69 -9.67 -23.80
N ASP A 49 -10.46 -8.77 -22.82
CA ASP A 49 -9.45 -7.71 -22.92
C ASP A 49 -8.03 -8.31 -22.83
N TYR A 50 -7.89 -9.43 -22.14
CA TYR A 50 -6.64 -10.20 -22.08
C TYR A 50 -6.48 -11.15 -23.27
N SER A 51 -7.55 -11.87 -23.67
CA SER A 51 -7.45 -12.83 -24.76
C SER A 51 -7.23 -12.16 -26.12
N CYS A 52 -7.77 -10.97 -26.37
CA CYS A 52 -7.56 -10.24 -27.63
C CYS A 52 -6.10 -9.80 -27.86
N ILE A 53 -5.30 -9.71 -26.81
CA ILE A 53 -3.86 -9.40 -26.89
C ILE A 53 -2.98 -10.65 -26.86
N GLY A 54 -3.58 -11.87 -26.83
CA GLY A 54 -2.87 -13.13 -26.86
C GLY A 54 -2.58 -13.78 -25.51
N ALA A 55 -3.11 -13.24 -24.41
CA ALA A 55 -3.06 -13.93 -23.12
C ALA A 55 -4.01 -15.14 -23.11
N VAL A 56 -3.65 -16.17 -22.35
CA VAL A 56 -4.43 -17.40 -22.21
C VAL A 56 -5.28 -17.32 -20.95
N ILE A 57 -6.58 -17.52 -21.08
CA ILE A 57 -7.48 -17.59 -19.93
C ILE A 57 -7.51 -19.02 -19.39
N CYS A 58 -7.26 -19.18 -18.11
CA CYS A 58 -7.31 -20.44 -17.37
C CYS A 58 -8.55 -20.49 -16.49
N ASP A 59 -9.27 -21.59 -16.47
CA ASP A 59 -10.53 -21.70 -15.71
C ASP A 59 -10.30 -21.75 -14.20
N THR A 60 -9.18 -22.33 -13.75
CA THR A 60 -8.91 -22.54 -12.31
C THR A 60 -7.58 -21.95 -11.87
N ILE A 61 -7.45 -21.71 -10.57
CA ILE A 61 -6.22 -21.22 -9.94
C ILE A 61 -5.10 -22.28 -10.04
N GLU A 62 -5.45 -23.55 -9.87
CA GLU A 62 -4.52 -24.69 -9.96
C GLU A 62 -3.87 -24.75 -11.35
N GLU A 63 -4.64 -24.47 -12.40
CA GLU A 63 -4.13 -24.40 -13.76
C GLU A 63 -3.11 -23.29 -13.93
N VAL A 64 -3.38 -22.09 -13.37
CA VAL A 64 -2.45 -20.96 -13.39
C VAL A 64 -1.16 -21.30 -12.66
N TYR A 65 -1.23 -21.79 -11.41
CA TYR A 65 -0.03 -22.10 -10.63
C TYR A 65 0.78 -23.26 -11.24
N SER A 66 0.10 -24.31 -11.69
CA SER A 66 0.79 -25.51 -12.20
C SER A 66 1.57 -25.29 -13.52
N LYS A 67 1.12 -24.36 -14.36
CA LYS A 67 1.76 -24.06 -15.64
C LYS A 67 2.79 -22.93 -15.58
N SER A 68 2.73 -22.07 -14.55
CA SER A 68 3.56 -20.86 -14.48
C SER A 68 4.92 -21.10 -13.86
N GLU A 69 5.91 -20.34 -14.32
CA GLU A 69 7.25 -20.21 -13.75
C GLU A 69 7.34 -19.00 -12.81
N MET A 70 6.52 -17.96 -13.07
CA MET A 70 6.38 -16.77 -12.22
C MET A 70 4.89 -16.49 -11.97
N ILE A 71 4.54 -16.27 -10.71
CA ILE A 71 3.22 -15.82 -10.29
C ILE A 71 3.30 -14.32 -9.94
N VAL A 72 2.40 -13.54 -10.53
CA VAL A 72 2.26 -12.10 -10.27
C VAL A 72 0.93 -11.86 -9.59
N LYS A 73 0.96 -11.33 -8.37
CA LYS A 73 -0.21 -11.06 -7.53
C LYS A 73 -0.19 -9.63 -6.99
N VAL A 74 -1.27 -9.26 -6.34
CA VAL A 74 -1.34 -8.02 -5.54
C VAL A 74 -1.05 -8.31 -4.08
N LYS A 75 -1.76 -9.28 -3.49
CA LYS A 75 -1.63 -9.64 -2.07
C LYS A 75 -0.88 -10.95 -1.88
N GLU A 76 -0.45 -11.15 -0.65
CA GLU A 76 0.18 -12.39 -0.20
C GLU A 76 -0.67 -13.62 -0.54
N PRO A 77 -0.04 -14.74 -0.87
CA PRO A 77 -0.77 -16.00 -0.98
C PRO A 77 -1.51 -16.34 0.32
N LEU A 78 -2.72 -16.85 0.21
CA LEU A 78 -3.50 -17.32 1.34
C LEU A 78 -3.33 -18.83 1.52
N LYS A 79 -3.82 -19.36 2.64
CA LYS A 79 -3.64 -20.77 3.05
C LYS A 79 -4.05 -21.79 1.96
N SER A 80 -5.11 -21.50 1.20
CA SER A 80 -5.55 -22.35 0.09
C SER A 80 -4.59 -22.33 -1.12
N GLU A 81 -3.75 -21.29 -1.24
CA GLU A 81 -2.79 -21.15 -2.33
C GLU A 81 -1.42 -21.76 -1.99
N TYR A 82 -1.08 -21.95 -0.70
CA TYR A 82 0.23 -22.48 -0.30
C TYR A 82 0.59 -23.80 -0.98
N PRO A 83 -0.31 -24.81 -1.06
CA PRO A 83 -0.01 -26.08 -1.70
C PRO A 83 0.19 -26.00 -3.23
N LEU A 84 -0.22 -24.90 -3.86
CA LEU A 84 -0.13 -24.69 -5.29
C LEU A 84 1.24 -24.14 -5.73
N ILE A 85 1.97 -23.51 -4.79
CA ILE A 85 3.26 -22.86 -5.05
C ILE A 85 4.35 -23.93 -5.16
N LYS A 86 5.12 -23.88 -6.25
CA LYS A 86 6.13 -24.87 -6.56
C LYS A 86 7.54 -24.45 -6.17
N GLU A 87 8.39 -25.43 -5.99
CA GLU A 87 9.82 -25.22 -5.87
C GLU A 87 10.37 -24.43 -7.07
N ASN A 88 11.27 -23.47 -6.79
CA ASN A 88 11.89 -22.55 -7.77
C ASN A 88 10.91 -21.62 -8.51
N GLN A 89 9.61 -21.65 -8.21
CA GLN A 89 8.65 -20.72 -8.79
C GLN A 89 8.85 -19.33 -8.21
N ILE A 90 8.91 -18.31 -9.06
CA ILE A 90 8.97 -16.91 -8.61
C ILE A 90 7.57 -16.48 -8.17
N VAL A 91 7.46 -15.91 -6.97
CA VAL A 91 6.23 -15.25 -6.49
C VAL A 91 6.55 -13.77 -6.29
N TYR A 92 5.94 -12.91 -7.10
CA TYR A 92 6.18 -11.47 -7.18
C TYR A 92 4.91 -10.73 -6.76
N THR A 93 4.89 -10.22 -5.53
CA THR A 93 3.69 -9.67 -4.87
C THR A 93 4.05 -8.88 -3.62
N TYR A 94 3.05 -8.23 -2.96
CA TYR A 94 3.16 -7.83 -1.55
C TYR A 94 3.03 -9.05 -0.65
N PHE A 95 3.96 -9.25 0.26
CA PHE A 95 3.94 -10.37 1.20
C PHE A 95 3.65 -9.96 2.63
N HIS A 96 4.22 -8.86 3.10
CA HIS A 96 4.13 -8.43 4.50
C HIS A 96 4.52 -9.56 5.49
N PHE A 97 5.58 -10.30 5.18
CA PHE A 97 6.00 -11.50 5.91
C PHE A 97 6.08 -11.33 7.43
N ALA A 98 6.60 -10.19 7.91
CA ALA A 98 6.75 -9.94 9.34
C ALA A 98 5.41 -9.92 10.11
N SER A 99 4.27 -9.86 9.42
CA SER A 99 2.94 -9.90 10.03
C SER A 99 2.35 -11.32 10.17
N SER A 100 2.94 -12.34 9.49
CA SER A 100 2.39 -13.70 9.46
C SER A 100 3.47 -14.78 9.48
N LYS A 101 3.61 -15.43 10.62
CA LYS A 101 4.51 -16.58 10.76
C LYS A 101 4.04 -17.78 9.91
N GLU A 102 2.72 -17.97 9.77
CA GLU A 102 2.15 -19.06 8.96
C GLU A 102 2.55 -18.90 7.49
N LEU A 103 2.35 -17.72 6.90
CA LEU A 103 2.77 -17.40 5.54
C LEU A 103 4.28 -17.59 5.35
N THR A 104 5.08 -17.08 6.30
CA THR A 104 6.53 -17.18 6.24
C THR A 104 6.98 -18.64 6.21
N ASN A 105 6.44 -19.50 7.08
CA ASN A 105 6.77 -20.93 7.10
C ASN A 105 6.32 -21.62 5.80
N ALA A 106 5.12 -21.34 5.30
CA ALA A 106 4.63 -21.93 4.06
C ALA A 106 5.52 -21.57 2.86
N MET A 107 6.02 -20.34 2.77
CA MET A 107 6.93 -19.93 1.70
C MET A 107 8.34 -20.53 1.86
N ILE A 108 8.80 -20.77 3.08
CA ILE A 108 10.04 -21.51 3.33
C ILE A 108 9.88 -22.98 2.87
N GLU A 109 8.78 -23.63 3.23
CA GLU A 109 8.50 -25.03 2.88
C GLU A 109 8.29 -25.23 1.38
N SER A 110 7.72 -24.24 0.66
CA SER A 110 7.51 -24.31 -0.80
C SER A 110 8.80 -24.30 -1.61
N ASN A 111 9.93 -23.89 -1.03
CA ASN A 111 11.19 -23.66 -1.75
C ASN A 111 11.06 -22.71 -2.97
N SER A 112 10.11 -21.79 -2.94
CA SER A 112 9.90 -20.76 -3.96
C SER A 112 10.88 -19.61 -3.84
N ILE A 113 10.85 -18.70 -4.84
CA ILE A 113 11.60 -17.45 -4.86
C ILE A 113 10.62 -16.30 -4.59
N CYS A 114 10.64 -15.76 -3.38
CA CYS A 114 9.70 -14.70 -2.97
C CYS A 114 10.34 -13.32 -3.15
N ILE A 115 9.78 -12.53 -4.06
CA ILE A 115 10.17 -11.15 -4.32
C ILE A 115 9.04 -10.23 -3.84
N ALA A 116 9.29 -9.54 -2.73
CA ALA A 116 8.32 -8.68 -2.07
C ALA A 116 8.36 -7.26 -2.63
N TYR A 117 7.24 -6.76 -3.14
CA TYR A 117 7.14 -5.39 -3.67
C TYR A 117 7.54 -4.34 -2.64
N GLU A 118 7.13 -4.51 -1.39
CA GLU A 118 7.37 -3.56 -0.30
C GLU A 118 8.81 -3.48 0.18
N THR A 119 9.69 -4.39 -0.25
CA THR A 119 11.12 -4.37 0.11
C THR A 119 12.02 -4.04 -1.08
N VAL A 120 11.48 -3.89 -2.27
CA VAL A 120 12.22 -3.31 -3.41
C VAL A 120 12.54 -1.86 -3.07
N GLN A 121 13.84 -1.53 -2.97
CA GLN A 121 14.27 -0.24 -2.45
C GLN A 121 15.38 0.38 -3.31
N ASN A 122 15.20 1.63 -3.69
CA ASN A 122 16.18 2.43 -4.41
C ASN A 122 17.33 2.91 -3.49
N LYS A 123 18.39 3.45 -4.08
CA LYS A 123 19.55 4.00 -3.35
C LYS A 123 19.20 5.17 -2.43
N ASP A 124 18.18 5.94 -2.78
CA ASP A 124 17.63 7.04 -1.99
C ASP A 124 16.64 6.60 -0.91
N LEU A 125 16.57 5.29 -0.66
CA LEU A 125 15.67 4.63 0.29
C LEU A 125 14.18 4.69 -0.10
N SER A 126 13.82 5.21 -1.27
CA SER A 126 12.44 5.15 -1.77
C SER A 126 12.03 3.71 -2.09
N LEU A 127 10.73 3.43 -1.98
CA LEU A 127 10.12 2.11 -2.21
C LEU A 127 9.26 2.17 -3.48
N PRO A 128 9.86 2.03 -4.67
CA PRO A 128 9.20 2.35 -5.94
C PRO A 128 7.96 1.51 -6.22
N LEU A 129 7.88 0.28 -5.73
CA LEU A 129 6.72 -0.59 -5.92
C LEU A 129 5.66 -0.44 -4.83
N LEU A 130 5.99 0.18 -3.69
CA LEU A 130 5.02 0.55 -2.64
C LEU A 130 4.43 1.94 -2.87
N THR A 131 5.19 2.84 -3.48
CA THR A 131 4.81 4.23 -3.75
C THR A 131 3.42 4.37 -4.37
N PRO A 132 3.02 3.62 -5.43
CA PRO A 132 1.69 3.76 -6.04
C PRO A 132 0.55 3.51 -5.04
N MET A 133 0.68 2.53 -4.17
CA MET A 133 -0.34 2.25 -3.16
C MET A 133 -0.37 3.32 -2.06
N SER A 134 0.80 3.89 -1.72
CA SER A 134 0.90 5.04 -0.82
C SER A 134 0.24 6.29 -1.39
N GLU A 135 0.39 6.53 -2.70
CA GLU A 135 -0.28 7.64 -3.41
C GLU A 135 -1.80 7.46 -3.40
N VAL A 136 -2.29 6.27 -3.75
CA VAL A 136 -3.73 5.97 -3.70
C VAL A 136 -4.28 6.11 -2.28
N ALA A 137 -3.59 5.56 -1.27
CA ALA A 137 -4.03 5.65 0.12
C ALA A 137 -4.10 7.10 0.62
N GLY A 138 -3.09 7.93 0.30
CA GLY A 138 -3.09 9.35 0.66
C GLY A 138 -4.26 10.12 0.05
N ARG A 139 -4.53 9.91 -1.23
CA ARG A 139 -5.67 10.52 -1.93
C ARG A 139 -7.00 10.07 -1.34
N MET A 140 -7.13 8.78 -1.05
CA MET A 140 -8.33 8.24 -0.41
C MET A 140 -8.53 8.77 1.01
N ALA A 141 -7.45 9.02 1.77
CA ALA A 141 -7.56 9.59 3.12
C ALA A 141 -8.28 10.93 3.12
N ALA A 142 -7.98 11.81 2.17
CA ALA A 142 -8.70 13.09 2.01
C ALA A 142 -10.14 12.87 1.55
N GLN A 143 -10.39 11.97 0.61
CA GLN A 143 -11.73 11.66 0.09
C GLN A 143 -12.64 11.08 1.19
N GLN A 144 -12.15 10.09 1.95
CA GLN A 144 -12.91 9.50 3.05
C GLN A 144 -13.06 10.49 4.21
N GLY A 145 -11.99 11.22 4.55
CA GLY A 145 -12.06 12.28 5.56
C GLY A 145 -13.15 13.32 5.24
N ALA A 146 -13.26 13.79 4.00
CA ALA A 146 -14.30 14.70 3.55
C ALA A 146 -15.70 14.09 3.72
N LYS A 147 -15.89 12.82 3.32
CA LYS A 147 -17.16 12.10 3.44
C LYS A 147 -17.58 11.97 4.90
N PHE A 148 -16.67 11.53 5.77
CA PHE A 148 -17.00 11.27 7.17
C PHE A 148 -17.12 12.53 8.02
N LEU A 149 -16.76 13.72 7.50
CA LEU A 149 -17.09 15.01 8.12
C LEU A 149 -18.57 15.37 8.00
N GLU A 150 -19.34 14.71 7.15
CA GLU A 150 -20.79 14.95 6.99
C GLU A 150 -21.58 14.50 8.24
N LYS A 151 -22.65 15.24 8.57
CA LYS A 151 -23.53 14.91 9.72
C LYS A 151 -24.18 13.52 9.65
N PRO A 152 -24.65 13.03 8.50
CA PRO A 152 -25.19 11.67 8.39
C PRO A 152 -24.16 10.58 8.72
N GLN A 153 -22.86 10.91 8.68
CA GLN A 153 -21.76 10.03 9.06
C GLN A 153 -21.29 10.25 10.52
N ASN A 154 -22.00 11.03 11.32
CA ASN A 154 -21.65 11.46 12.67
C ASN A 154 -20.41 12.40 12.74
N GLY A 155 -20.00 12.98 11.62
CA GLY A 155 -18.91 13.96 11.57
C GLY A 155 -19.32 15.34 12.09
N PHE A 156 -18.37 16.29 12.02
CA PHE A 156 -18.55 17.66 12.48
C PHE A 156 -19.66 18.42 11.76
N GLY A 157 -19.94 18.10 10.49
CA GLY A 157 -20.91 18.78 9.63
C GLY A 157 -20.33 20.00 8.91
N ILE A 158 -19.09 19.88 8.41
CA ILE A 158 -18.38 20.95 7.69
C ILE A 158 -17.95 20.50 6.30
N LEU A 159 -18.01 21.42 5.34
CA LEU A 159 -17.46 21.23 4.00
C LEU A 159 -15.99 21.63 3.98
N LEU A 160 -15.11 20.81 3.39
CA LEU A 160 -13.66 21.07 3.38
C LEU A 160 -13.31 22.46 2.83
N GLY A 161 -13.88 22.83 1.69
CA GLY A 161 -13.58 24.11 1.03
C GLY A 161 -14.37 25.31 1.57
N GLY A 162 -15.31 25.11 2.50
CA GLY A 162 -16.25 26.18 2.85
C GLY A 162 -17.10 26.63 1.66
N VAL A 163 -17.69 27.81 1.75
CA VAL A 163 -18.40 28.51 0.65
C VAL A 163 -18.18 30.02 0.82
N PRO A 164 -18.52 30.87 -0.18
CA PRO A 164 -18.41 32.32 0.00
C PRO A 164 -19.07 32.81 1.29
N GLY A 165 -18.28 33.46 2.14
CA GLY A 165 -18.70 33.91 3.47
C GLY A 165 -18.52 32.90 4.60
N VAL A 166 -18.14 31.65 4.31
CA VAL A 166 -17.87 30.58 5.31
C VAL A 166 -16.46 30.07 5.15
N LYS A 167 -15.71 30.02 6.25
CA LYS A 167 -14.29 29.58 6.25
C LYS A 167 -14.16 28.10 5.84
N PRO A 168 -13.07 27.72 5.14
CA PRO A 168 -12.70 26.33 4.93
C PRO A 168 -12.41 25.57 6.23
N ALA A 169 -12.49 24.25 6.16
CA ALA A 169 -12.07 23.36 7.23
C ALA A 169 -10.54 23.40 7.41
N ASN A 170 -10.08 23.14 8.65
CA ASN A 170 -8.69 22.93 8.97
C ASN A 170 -8.38 21.42 8.92
N VAL A 171 -7.40 21.05 8.11
CA VAL A 171 -6.93 19.68 7.93
C VAL A 171 -5.49 19.59 8.41
N ILE A 172 -5.20 18.62 9.26
CA ILE A 172 -3.86 18.32 9.75
C ILE A 172 -3.39 17.02 9.15
N VAL A 173 -2.17 17.01 8.62
CA VAL A 173 -1.53 15.81 8.08
C VAL A 173 -0.26 15.54 8.90
N LEU A 174 -0.22 14.41 9.60
CA LEU A 174 0.92 13.98 10.40
C LEU A 174 1.81 13.04 9.57
N GLY A 175 2.96 13.54 9.16
CA GLY A 175 3.90 12.90 8.24
C GLY A 175 3.84 13.49 6.82
N GLY A 176 4.97 14.01 6.34
CA GLY A 176 5.12 14.62 5.00
C GLY A 176 5.65 13.65 3.93
N GLY A 177 5.57 12.32 4.16
CA GLY A 177 5.95 11.29 3.18
C GLY A 177 5.04 11.25 1.95
N VAL A 178 5.07 10.15 1.20
CA VAL A 178 4.22 9.98 -0.01
C VAL A 178 2.75 10.09 0.35
N VAL A 179 2.28 9.30 1.33
CA VAL A 179 0.89 9.31 1.79
C VAL A 179 0.44 10.71 2.19
N GLY A 180 1.20 11.37 3.08
CA GLY A 180 0.80 12.67 3.62
C GLY A 180 0.83 13.78 2.58
N SER A 181 1.80 13.80 1.67
CA SER A 181 1.82 14.79 0.59
C SER A 181 0.66 14.63 -0.37
N GLU A 182 0.26 13.39 -0.70
CA GLU A 182 -0.89 13.16 -1.57
C GLU A 182 -2.22 13.49 -0.84
N ALA A 183 -2.34 13.16 0.44
CA ALA A 183 -3.49 13.56 1.26
C ALA A 183 -3.62 15.10 1.33
N ALA A 184 -2.52 15.79 1.56
CA ALA A 184 -2.48 17.26 1.63
C ALA A 184 -2.86 17.90 0.29
N LYS A 185 -2.31 17.41 -0.82
CA LYS A 185 -2.69 17.88 -2.18
C LYS A 185 -4.19 17.76 -2.44
N MET A 186 -4.78 16.60 -2.10
CA MET A 186 -6.21 16.38 -2.33
C MET A 186 -7.08 17.24 -1.41
N ALA A 187 -6.75 17.33 -0.13
CA ALA A 187 -7.49 18.18 0.81
C ALA A 187 -7.40 19.67 0.41
N ALA A 188 -6.21 20.14 0.02
CA ALA A 188 -6.00 21.50 -0.49
C ALA A 188 -6.75 21.75 -1.82
N GLY A 189 -6.77 20.74 -2.73
CA GLY A 189 -7.54 20.79 -3.96
C GLY A 189 -9.04 20.90 -3.74
N LEU A 190 -9.56 20.35 -2.64
CA LEU A 190 -10.93 20.54 -2.18
C LEU A 190 -11.16 21.88 -1.45
N GLY A 191 -10.12 22.72 -1.32
CA GLY A 191 -10.20 24.06 -0.77
C GLY A 191 -9.96 24.16 0.74
N ALA A 192 -9.55 23.10 1.41
CA ALA A 192 -9.24 23.13 2.85
C ALA A 192 -7.99 23.95 3.18
N ASN A 193 -7.89 24.47 4.41
CA ASN A 193 -6.64 24.93 4.98
C ASN A 193 -5.87 23.71 5.51
N VAL A 194 -4.69 23.42 4.98
CA VAL A 194 -3.94 22.22 5.34
C VAL A 194 -2.64 22.58 6.05
N THR A 195 -2.30 21.85 7.10
CA THR A 195 -0.99 21.93 7.75
C THR A 195 -0.34 20.55 7.76
N ILE A 196 0.85 20.43 7.16
CA ILE A 196 1.64 19.19 7.15
C ILE A 196 2.69 19.26 8.27
N PHE A 197 2.74 18.21 9.09
CA PHE A 197 3.74 18.04 10.13
C PHE A 197 4.77 16.98 9.73
N ASP A 198 6.06 17.33 9.84
CA ASP A 198 7.16 16.37 9.69
C ASP A 198 8.33 16.74 10.61
N ILE A 199 9.17 15.78 10.95
CA ILE A 199 10.41 16.02 11.72
C ILE A 199 11.59 16.36 10.82
N ASN A 200 11.49 16.06 9.51
CA ASN A 200 12.56 16.30 8.54
C ASN A 200 12.40 17.68 7.91
N LEU A 201 13.27 18.62 8.28
CA LEU A 201 13.23 20.00 7.77
C LEU A 201 13.48 20.09 6.26
N ASP A 202 14.30 19.21 5.68
CA ASP A 202 14.53 19.22 4.23
C ASP A 202 13.27 18.78 3.49
N ARG A 203 12.53 17.82 4.06
CA ARG A 203 11.21 17.43 3.53
C ARG A 203 10.21 18.58 3.64
N LEU A 204 10.18 19.29 4.77
CA LEU A 204 9.30 20.45 4.94
C LEU A 204 9.64 21.59 3.94
N ARG A 205 10.93 21.89 3.70
CA ARG A 205 11.35 22.85 2.66
C ARG A 205 10.85 22.46 1.28
N TYR A 206 11.07 21.20 0.88
CA TYR A 206 10.57 20.70 -0.39
C TYR A 206 9.04 20.83 -0.51
N LEU A 207 8.30 20.50 0.55
CA LEU A 207 6.84 20.60 0.55
C LEU A 207 6.38 22.06 0.48
N ASP A 208 7.06 22.97 1.14
CA ASP A 208 6.79 24.42 1.06
C ASP A 208 6.92 24.95 -0.37
N ASP A 209 7.93 24.47 -1.10
CA ASP A 209 8.17 24.86 -2.50
C ASP A 209 7.12 24.31 -3.49
N VAL A 210 6.59 23.09 -3.26
CA VAL A 210 5.79 22.37 -4.27
C VAL A 210 4.29 22.32 -3.97
N MET A 211 3.88 22.63 -2.73
CA MET A 211 2.47 22.55 -2.34
C MET A 211 1.68 23.83 -2.73
N PRO A 212 0.34 23.73 -2.89
CA PRO A 212 -0.52 24.89 -3.06
C PRO A 212 -0.44 25.88 -1.88
N LYS A 213 -0.76 27.15 -2.11
CA LYS A 213 -0.66 28.21 -1.10
C LYS A 213 -1.55 28.03 0.14
N ASN A 214 -2.58 27.22 0.07
CA ASN A 214 -3.44 26.87 1.21
C ASN A 214 -2.90 25.65 2.00
N VAL A 215 -1.65 25.24 1.71
CA VAL A 215 -0.90 24.25 2.50
C VAL A 215 0.25 24.97 3.21
N SER A 216 0.37 24.77 4.51
CA SER A 216 1.50 25.22 5.31
C SER A 216 2.26 24.01 5.88
N THR A 217 3.52 24.22 6.23
CA THR A 217 4.37 23.19 6.83
C THR A 217 4.73 23.56 8.25
N GLN A 218 4.82 22.58 9.14
CA GLN A 218 5.19 22.81 10.54
C GLN A 218 6.05 21.65 11.08
N PHE A 219 7.04 21.99 11.93
CA PHE A 219 7.85 20.97 12.58
C PHE A 219 7.02 20.14 13.56
N SER A 220 7.11 18.82 13.46
CA SER A 220 6.35 17.85 14.25
C SER A 220 6.92 17.73 15.66
N SER A 221 6.60 18.69 16.53
CA SER A 221 6.82 18.58 17.98
C SER A 221 5.50 18.27 18.68
N HIS A 222 5.56 17.63 19.83
CA HIS A 222 4.37 17.36 20.65
C HIS A 222 3.58 18.65 20.93
N TYR A 223 4.28 19.74 21.32
CA TYR A 223 3.65 21.04 21.58
C TYR A 223 2.88 21.56 20.36
N ASN A 224 3.51 21.55 19.17
CA ASN A 224 2.90 22.06 17.96
C ASN A 224 1.66 21.23 17.55
N ILE A 225 1.73 19.92 17.70
CA ILE A 225 0.59 19.01 17.42
C ILE A 225 -0.56 19.34 18.38
N VAL A 226 -0.32 19.44 19.70
CA VAL A 226 -1.35 19.75 20.70
C VAL A 226 -2.02 21.11 20.43
N GLN A 227 -1.29 22.12 19.96
CA GLN A 227 -1.92 23.39 19.59
C GLN A 227 -2.77 23.30 18.34
N ALA A 228 -2.29 22.60 17.32
CA ALA A 228 -2.95 22.50 16.02
C ALA A 228 -4.27 21.71 16.08
N ILE A 229 -4.30 20.61 16.83
CA ILE A 229 -5.48 19.72 16.90
C ILE A 229 -6.73 20.39 17.48
N LYS A 230 -6.58 21.42 18.31
CA LYS A 230 -7.70 22.14 18.96
C LYS A 230 -8.67 22.79 17.96
N SER A 231 -8.22 23.08 16.75
CA SER A 231 -9.03 23.68 15.69
C SER A 231 -9.17 22.77 14.46
N ALA A 232 -8.70 21.54 14.54
CA ALA A 232 -8.75 20.60 13.44
C ALA A 232 -10.14 19.99 13.26
N HIS A 233 -10.57 19.85 12.02
CA HIS A 233 -11.79 19.14 11.64
C HIS A 233 -11.47 17.74 11.09
N LEU A 234 -10.30 17.60 10.43
CA LEU A 234 -9.78 16.36 9.91
C LEU A 234 -8.31 16.20 10.27
N ILE A 235 -7.91 15.06 10.79
CA ILE A 235 -6.52 14.71 11.06
C ILE A 235 -6.19 13.42 10.32
N ILE A 236 -5.14 13.46 9.50
CA ILE A 236 -4.68 12.30 8.71
C ILE A 236 -3.35 11.84 9.26
N GLY A 237 -3.31 10.61 9.78
CA GLY A 237 -2.10 9.93 10.23
C GLY A 237 -1.41 9.24 9.06
N ALA A 238 -0.21 9.72 8.69
CA ALA A 238 0.53 9.30 7.51
C ALA A 238 2.02 9.02 7.79
N VAL A 239 2.37 8.72 9.05
CA VAL A 239 3.74 8.37 9.43
C VAL A 239 3.96 6.89 9.25
N LEU A 240 4.97 6.55 8.43
CA LEU A 240 5.43 5.20 8.20
C LEU A 240 6.92 5.13 8.55
N ILE A 241 7.28 4.20 9.43
CA ILE A 241 8.66 3.87 9.75
C ILE A 241 8.93 2.47 9.24
N PRO A 242 9.76 2.30 8.19
CA PRO A 242 10.05 0.98 7.65
C PRO A 242 10.57 0.02 8.72
N GLY A 243 9.89 -1.12 8.88
CA GLY A 243 10.29 -2.17 9.84
C GLY A 243 10.02 -1.85 11.32
N ALA A 244 9.35 -0.73 11.65
CA ALA A 244 9.01 -0.36 13.03
C ALA A 244 7.55 0.11 13.15
N LYS A 245 7.00 0.04 14.36
CA LYS A 245 5.69 0.61 14.67
C LYS A 245 5.74 2.13 14.59
N ALA A 246 4.72 2.76 14.00
CA ALA A 246 4.57 4.22 14.02
C ALA A 246 4.44 4.73 15.47
N PRO A 247 4.98 5.94 15.80
CA PRO A 247 4.77 6.54 17.10
C PRO A 247 3.31 7.00 17.25
N ASN A 248 2.75 6.88 18.45
CA ASN A 248 1.45 7.45 18.77
C ASN A 248 1.57 8.98 18.87
N LEU A 249 1.20 9.68 17.80
CA LEU A 249 1.27 11.15 17.74
C LEU A 249 0.03 11.82 18.34
N ILE A 250 -1.10 11.13 18.36
CA ILE A 250 -2.32 11.53 19.06
C ILE A 250 -2.59 10.48 20.14
N THR A 251 -2.53 10.89 21.40
CA THR A 251 -2.84 10.02 22.54
C THR A 251 -4.33 10.05 22.85
N LYS A 252 -4.80 9.06 23.63
CA LYS A 252 -6.19 9.01 24.07
C LYS A 252 -6.60 10.25 24.85
N ASP A 253 -5.72 10.77 25.70
CA ASP A 253 -6.01 11.98 26.49
C ASP A 253 -6.18 13.23 25.61
N MET A 254 -5.48 13.32 24.49
CA MET A 254 -5.60 14.43 23.53
C MET A 254 -6.94 14.47 22.82
N LEU A 255 -7.72 13.38 22.78
CA LEU A 255 -9.06 13.37 22.16
C LEU A 255 -10.01 14.38 22.82
N LYS A 256 -9.81 14.69 24.09
CA LYS A 256 -10.61 15.67 24.84
C LYS A 256 -10.41 17.12 24.36
N ASP A 257 -9.26 17.38 23.71
CA ASP A 257 -8.92 18.69 23.16
C ASP A 257 -9.42 18.87 21.71
N LEU A 258 -9.95 17.82 21.10
CA LEU A 258 -10.51 17.85 19.74
C LEU A 258 -11.95 18.38 19.73
N LEU A 259 -12.33 18.97 18.61
CA LEU A 259 -13.72 19.37 18.39
C LEU A 259 -14.60 18.11 18.26
N PRO A 260 -15.79 18.06 18.92
CA PRO A 260 -16.72 16.96 18.73
C PRO A 260 -17.09 16.77 17.25
N GLY A 261 -16.95 15.54 16.73
CA GLY A 261 -17.16 15.23 15.34
C GLY A 261 -15.93 15.44 14.44
N THR A 262 -14.76 15.77 15.01
CA THR A 262 -13.48 15.67 14.29
C THR A 262 -13.29 14.25 13.75
N VAL A 263 -12.73 14.13 12.56
CA VAL A 263 -12.43 12.85 11.91
C VAL A 263 -10.94 12.57 11.97
N LEU A 264 -10.57 11.40 12.48
CA LEU A 264 -9.22 10.84 12.43
C LEU A 264 -9.16 9.78 11.33
N VAL A 265 -8.31 9.97 10.34
CA VAL A 265 -8.03 8.96 9.29
C VAL A 265 -6.63 8.41 9.51
N ASP A 266 -6.51 7.14 9.92
CA ASP A 266 -5.21 6.51 10.14
C ASP A 266 -4.82 5.62 8.96
N VAL A 267 -3.95 6.13 8.10
CA VAL A 267 -3.44 5.37 6.93
C VAL A 267 -2.35 4.39 7.33
N ALA A 268 -1.72 4.57 8.49
CA ALA A 268 -0.66 3.72 8.99
C ALA A 268 -1.17 2.54 9.82
N VAL A 269 -2.47 2.29 9.85
CA VAL A 269 -3.12 1.27 10.71
C VAL A 269 -2.50 -0.12 10.55
N ASP A 270 -2.13 -0.53 9.34
CA ASP A 270 -1.50 -1.84 9.06
C ASP A 270 -0.13 -2.00 9.77
N GLN A 271 0.47 -0.91 10.24
CA GLN A 271 1.74 -0.87 10.97
C GLN A 271 1.57 -0.36 12.41
N GLY A 272 0.39 -0.51 12.96
CA GLY A 272 0.07 -0.18 14.35
C GLY A 272 -0.51 1.22 14.58
N GLY A 273 -0.63 2.02 13.50
CA GLY A 273 -1.31 3.33 13.53
C GLY A 273 -0.51 4.47 14.16
N CYS A 274 -0.91 5.70 13.81
CA CYS A 274 -0.35 6.94 14.34
C CYS A 274 -1.11 7.47 15.58
N PHE A 275 -2.26 6.88 15.90
CA PHE A 275 -3.09 7.29 17.04
C PHE A 275 -3.19 6.16 18.05
N GLU A 276 -3.09 6.47 19.32
CA GLU A 276 -3.13 5.48 20.41
C GLU A 276 -4.43 4.67 20.41
N THR A 277 -5.52 5.28 19.95
CA THR A 277 -6.86 4.68 19.88
C THR A 277 -7.14 3.94 18.58
N THR A 278 -6.16 3.87 17.65
CA THR A 278 -6.33 3.17 16.38
C THR A 278 -6.42 1.66 16.56
N HIS A 279 -7.43 1.07 15.91
CA HIS A 279 -7.48 -0.36 15.62
C HIS A 279 -8.02 -0.60 14.20
N PRO A 280 -7.61 -1.68 13.52
CA PRO A 280 -8.03 -1.94 12.15
C PRO A 280 -9.55 -2.10 12.01
N THR A 281 -10.11 -1.48 10.97
CA THR A 281 -11.50 -1.64 10.55
C THR A 281 -11.57 -2.20 9.13
N THR A 282 -12.78 -2.46 8.64
CA THR A 282 -13.03 -3.01 7.31
C THR A 282 -13.79 -2.04 6.43
N HIS A 283 -13.84 -2.29 5.12
CA HIS A 283 -14.66 -1.47 4.21
C HIS A 283 -16.18 -1.58 4.48
N GLN A 284 -16.65 -2.68 5.10
CA GLN A 284 -18.06 -2.86 5.48
C GLN A 284 -18.41 -2.09 6.75
N ASP A 285 -17.50 -2.06 7.73
CA ASP A 285 -17.66 -1.31 8.99
C ASP A 285 -16.43 -0.43 9.18
N PRO A 286 -16.38 0.75 8.51
CA PRO A 286 -15.15 1.51 8.34
C PRO A 286 -14.80 2.42 9.51
N THR A 287 -15.75 2.70 10.42
CA THR A 287 -15.58 3.75 11.43
C THR A 287 -16.04 3.32 12.82
N TYR A 288 -15.48 3.98 13.83
CA TYR A 288 -15.95 3.91 15.21
C TYR A 288 -15.75 5.27 15.89
N ILE A 289 -16.38 5.48 17.03
CA ILE A 289 -16.35 6.76 17.77
C ILE A 289 -15.78 6.54 19.16
N ILE A 290 -14.79 7.35 19.54
CA ILE A 290 -14.26 7.42 20.89
C ILE A 290 -14.24 8.91 21.31
N ASP A 291 -14.78 9.24 22.47
CA ASP A 291 -14.80 10.60 23.03
C ASP A 291 -15.36 11.66 22.05
N ASN A 292 -16.42 11.33 21.30
CA ASN A 292 -17.03 12.14 20.24
C ASN A 292 -16.13 12.42 19.02
N VAL A 293 -15.03 11.69 18.86
CA VAL A 293 -14.12 11.75 17.72
C VAL A 293 -14.31 10.52 16.84
N LEU A 294 -14.56 10.73 15.55
CA LEU A 294 -14.76 9.65 14.59
C LEU A 294 -13.42 9.15 14.08
N HIS A 295 -13.21 7.84 14.14
CA HIS A 295 -12.02 7.17 13.62
C HIS A 295 -12.36 6.40 12.35
N TYR A 296 -11.58 6.60 11.30
CA TYR A 296 -11.56 5.81 10.08
C TYR A 296 -10.18 5.13 9.96
N SER A 297 -10.13 3.82 10.13
CA SER A 297 -8.89 3.06 10.22
C SER A 297 -8.96 1.78 9.39
N VAL A 298 -9.46 1.91 8.15
CA VAL A 298 -9.66 0.78 7.25
C VAL A 298 -8.31 0.26 6.75
N ALA A 299 -8.03 -1.01 7.04
CA ALA A 299 -6.89 -1.72 6.48
C ALA A 299 -7.05 -1.89 4.95
N ASN A 300 -5.94 -1.78 4.21
CA ASN A 300 -5.96 -1.94 2.75
C ASN A 300 -6.85 -0.93 2.01
N MET A 301 -6.82 0.34 2.38
CA MET A 301 -7.60 1.39 1.72
C MET A 301 -7.55 1.34 0.18
N PRO A 302 -6.38 1.13 -0.48
CA PRO A 302 -6.31 1.07 -1.94
C PRO A 302 -7.15 -0.02 -2.60
N GLY A 303 -7.53 -1.07 -1.87
CA GLY A 303 -8.41 -2.15 -2.35
C GLY A 303 -9.81 -1.68 -2.73
N ALA A 304 -10.29 -0.56 -2.17
CA ALA A 304 -11.60 0.00 -2.48
C ALA A 304 -11.70 0.71 -3.83
N VAL A 305 -10.57 1.03 -4.46
CA VAL A 305 -10.51 1.68 -5.79
C VAL A 305 -9.67 0.83 -6.76
N PRO A 306 -10.12 -0.41 -7.03
CA PRO A 306 -9.30 -1.41 -7.72
C PRO A 306 -8.92 -1.00 -9.15
N ALA A 307 -9.76 -0.29 -9.88
CA ALA A 307 -9.42 0.21 -11.21
C ALA A 307 -8.16 1.09 -11.20
N THR A 308 -8.14 2.12 -10.34
CA THR A 308 -6.99 3.01 -10.18
C THR A 308 -5.77 2.26 -9.63
N SER A 309 -5.98 1.45 -8.59
CA SER A 309 -4.89 0.78 -7.89
C SER A 309 -4.20 -0.29 -8.73
N THR A 310 -4.96 -1.05 -9.54
CA THR A 310 -4.41 -2.06 -10.44
C THR A 310 -3.55 -1.43 -11.52
N GLU A 311 -4.02 -0.35 -12.13
CA GLU A 311 -3.26 0.35 -13.17
C GLU A 311 -1.98 0.97 -12.59
N ALA A 312 -2.08 1.67 -11.47
CA ALA A 312 -0.94 2.28 -10.80
C ALA A 312 0.11 1.23 -10.38
N LEU A 313 -0.32 0.08 -9.84
CA LEU A 313 0.57 -1.00 -9.45
C LEU A 313 1.23 -1.64 -10.68
N THR A 314 0.46 -1.97 -11.72
CA THR A 314 1.00 -2.57 -12.95
C THR A 314 2.06 -1.67 -13.58
N ASN A 315 1.79 -0.37 -13.69
CA ASN A 315 2.74 0.61 -14.25
C ASN A 315 4.08 0.63 -13.49
N ALA A 316 4.07 0.38 -12.18
CA ALA A 316 5.27 0.32 -11.37
C ALA A 316 6.00 -1.03 -11.46
N THR A 317 5.27 -2.14 -11.54
CA THR A 317 5.81 -3.50 -11.40
C THR A 317 6.25 -4.14 -12.72
N VAL A 318 5.65 -3.75 -13.86
CA VAL A 318 5.88 -4.38 -15.18
C VAL A 318 7.34 -4.38 -15.58
N ARG A 319 8.08 -3.27 -15.40
CA ARG A 319 9.47 -3.18 -15.81
C ARG A 319 10.34 -4.23 -15.15
N GLN A 320 10.29 -4.32 -13.82
CA GLN A 320 11.09 -5.29 -13.07
C GLN A 320 10.57 -6.72 -13.26
N GLY A 321 9.25 -6.88 -13.43
CA GLY A 321 8.65 -8.16 -13.79
C GLY A 321 9.16 -8.67 -15.14
N LEU A 322 9.31 -7.81 -16.15
CA LEU A 322 9.92 -8.12 -17.43
C LEU A 322 11.41 -8.48 -17.31
N ASP A 323 12.15 -7.76 -16.47
CA ASP A 323 13.56 -8.09 -16.20
C ASP A 323 13.69 -9.48 -15.58
N LEU A 324 12.80 -9.84 -14.65
CA LEU A 324 12.71 -11.20 -14.09
C LEU A 324 12.36 -12.25 -15.16
N ALA A 325 11.40 -11.96 -16.02
CA ALA A 325 10.95 -12.88 -17.06
C ALA A 325 12.01 -13.10 -18.15
N ASN A 326 12.70 -12.04 -18.57
CA ASN A 326 13.70 -12.06 -19.61
C ASN A 326 15.02 -12.73 -19.18
N ASN A 327 15.47 -12.46 -17.96
CA ASN A 327 16.83 -12.79 -17.50
C ASN A 327 16.84 -13.91 -16.44
N GLY A 328 15.68 -14.26 -15.88
CA GLY A 328 15.57 -15.04 -14.64
C GLY A 328 15.97 -14.20 -13.41
N TRP A 329 15.51 -14.61 -12.23
CA TRP A 329 15.65 -13.82 -11.01
C TRP A 329 17.11 -13.50 -10.61
N LYS A 330 18.05 -14.43 -10.81
CA LYS A 330 19.46 -14.22 -10.47
C LYS A 330 20.09 -13.10 -11.27
N GLU A 331 20.01 -13.16 -12.58
CA GLU A 331 20.63 -12.15 -13.45
C GLU A 331 19.91 -10.81 -13.38
N ALA A 332 18.58 -10.80 -13.23
CA ALA A 332 17.82 -9.57 -13.00
C ALA A 332 18.28 -8.87 -11.71
N CYS A 333 18.41 -9.61 -10.61
CA CYS A 333 18.84 -9.07 -9.32
C CYS A 333 20.34 -8.68 -9.27
N LYS A 334 21.21 -9.28 -10.09
CA LYS A 334 22.59 -8.82 -10.25
C LYS A 334 22.67 -7.47 -10.95
N LYS A 335 21.79 -7.23 -11.92
CA LYS A 335 21.75 -5.99 -12.71
C LYS A 335 21.05 -4.85 -11.97
N ASP A 336 19.99 -5.15 -11.23
CA ASP A 336 19.18 -4.18 -10.47
C ASP A 336 19.29 -4.44 -8.96
N ASN A 337 20.08 -3.61 -8.28
CA ASN A 337 20.25 -3.72 -6.84
C ASN A 337 18.95 -3.39 -6.07
N SER A 338 18.05 -2.58 -6.62
CA SER A 338 16.77 -2.30 -5.97
C SER A 338 15.87 -3.54 -5.98
N LEU A 339 15.79 -4.26 -7.10
CA LEU A 339 15.08 -5.52 -7.22
C LEU A 339 15.70 -6.61 -6.32
N LYS A 340 17.03 -6.63 -6.21
CA LYS A 340 17.76 -7.55 -5.32
C LYS A 340 17.30 -7.42 -3.87
N LEU A 341 17.04 -6.21 -3.38
CA LEU A 341 16.52 -5.97 -2.03
C LEU A 341 15.06 -6.45 -1.86
N GLY A 342 14.35 -6.70 -2.97
CA GLY A 342 13.04 -7.34 -2.97
C GLY A 342 13.05 -8.82 -2.60
N LEU A 343 14.20 -9.51 -2.70
CA LEU A 343 14.32 -10.92 -2.34
C LEU A 343 14.18 -11.12 -0.84
N ASN A 344 13.19 -11.88 -0.42
CA ASN A 344 12.90 -12.14 0.99
C ASN A 344 13.14 -13.59 1.40
N ILE A 345 12.72 -14.54 0.55
CA ILE A 345 12.93 -15.98 0.74
C ILE A 345 13.42 -16.57 -0.59
N ILE A 346 14.43 -17.43 -0.55
CA ILE A 346 15.01 -18.10 -1.71
C ILE A 346 15.21 -19.58 -1.37
N ASN A 347 14.49 -20.48 -2.03
CA ASN A 347 14.67 -21.93 -1.87
C ASN A 347 14.74 -22.34 -0.39
N GLY A 348 13.74 -21.94 0.38
CA GLY A 348 13.62 -22.26 1.80
C GLY A 348 14.53 -21.44 2.75
N LYS A 349 15.34 -20.52 2.25
CA LYS A 349 16.26 -19.69 3.06
C LYS A 349 15.73 -18.26 3.19
N VAL A 350 15.64 -17.77 4.42
CA VAL A 350 15.26 -16.38 4.70
C VAL A 350 16.46 -15.47 4.47
N VAL A 351 16.36 -14.53 3.54
CA VAL A 351 17.42 -13.60 3.13
C VAL A 351 17.12 -12.13 3.46
N TYR A 352 15.96 -11.85 4.04
CA TYR A 352 15.59 -10.53 4.54
C TYR A 352 15.66 -10.51 6.07
N LYS A 353 16.56 -9.69 6.62
CA LYS A 353 16.91 -9.72 8.05
C LYS A 353 15.73 -9.46 8.97
N ALA A 354 14.84 -8.51 8.62
CA ALA A 354 13.69 -8.18 9.45
C ALA A 354 12.73 -9.36 9.65
N ILE A 355 12.59 -10.26 8.66
CA ILE A 355 11.78 -11.48 8.79
C ILE A 355 12.45 -12.46 9.75
N ALA A 356 13.78 -12.65 9.61
CA ALA A 356 14.54 -13.53 10.49
C ALA A 356 14.44 -13.07 11.95
N ASP A 357 14.59 -11.77 12.18
CA ASP A 357 14.52 -11.17 13.53
C ASP A 357 13.10 -11.27 14.12
N ALA A 358 12.04 -11.04 13.31
CA ALA A 358 10.64 -11.08 13.76
C ALA A 358 10.22 -12.46 14.29
N PHE A 359 10.75 -13.54 13.73
CA PHE A 359 10.34 -14.92 14.07
C PHE A 359 11.46 -15.78 14.63
N ASN A 360 12.63 -15.20 14.93
CA ASN A 360 13.82 -15.91 15.40
C ASN A 360 14.23 -17.05 14.44
N LEU A 361 14.25 -16.76 13.13
CA LEU A 361 14.63 -17.67 12.08
C LEU A 361 16.11 -17.49 11.68
N LYS A 362 16.70 -18.53 11.07
CA LYS A 362 18.07 -18.45 10.55
C LYS A 362 18.12 -17.50 9.37
N TYR A 363 18.90 -16.44 9.49
CA TYR A 363 19.22 -15.54 8.38
C TYR A 363 20.29 -16.17 7.48
N SER A 364 20.14 -16.04 6.17
CA SER A 364 21.13 -16.43 5.16
C SER A 364 21.58 -15.20 4.38
N ASN A 365 22.90 -15.09 4.16
CA ASN A 365 23.43 -13.95 3.42
C ASN A 365 23.03 -14.04 1.93
N LEU A 366 22.32 -13.03 1.46
CA LEU A 366 21.83 -12.96 0.08
C LEU A 366 22.96 -13.03 -0.96
N ASN A 367 24.13 -12.44 -0.67
CA ASN A 367 25.27 -12.41 -1.60
C ASN A 367 25.89 -13.80 -1.86
N GLU A 368 25.60 -14.78 -1.01
CA GLU A 368 26.10 -16.15 -1.17
C GLU A 368 25.16 -17.01 -2.06
N LEU A 369 23.97 -16.50 -2.40
CA LEU A 369 22.93 -17.25 -3.12
C LEU A 369 22.68 -16.74 -4.54
N ILE A 370 23.18 -15.56 -4.88
CA ILE A 370 23.02 -14.90 -6.19
C ILE A 370 24.27 -15.07 -7.08
#